data_7bb16fa6ddacf9c2ad4e7c091ae24d9a
#
_entry.id   7bb16fa6ddacf9c2ad4e7c091ae24d9a
#
_cell.length_a   1.000
_cell.length_b   1.000
_cell.length_c   1.000
_cell.angle_alpha   90.00
_cell.angle_beta   90.00
_cell.angle_gamma   90.00
#
_symmetry.space_group_name_H-M   'P 1'
#
loop_
_entity.id
_entity.type
_entity.pdbx_description
1 polymer ?
#
loop_
_entity_poly.entity_id
_entity_poly.type
_entity_poly.pdbx_seq_one_letter_code
_entity_poly.pdbx_strand_id
1 'polypeptide(L)'
;GPRLDVEGRTVTPGLVDPHTHAVFAGSRLPEFLARARGERYTGEGILTTVAAVREASELELAQLARPRLLRMLALGTTTVEVKSGYGLSTEDELKMLRAVRRLGEELSLTLVPTFMGAHAFPPDMPREAYLQGLIEDMIPRVAAQGLAQFCDVFCDRGFYTVDEARAILSAARAAGLGLKVHADELAPVGAAELAGELAAVSADHLLHVSPAGIRALARAGTVAVLLPATAFVLDEPYPPARDLLAAGVPVALGTDFNPGSCPVASMPLVMALSVLRLGMSPEETLAAATLNAAAALGLADRVGSLEVGKHGDLVVWDVDTFAEIPYWIGHHLVHAVVQRGRQVWQGFASWPTPS
;
A
#
# COMPACT_ATOMS: atom_id res chain seq x y z
N GLY A 1 4.40 -18.31 -28.50
CA GLY A 1 5.13 -17.99 -27.26
C GLY A 1 5.33 -19.25 -26.41
N PRO A 2 6.11 -19.19 -25.34
CA PRO A 2 6.26 -20.31 -24.41
C PRO A 2 4.89 -20.69 -23.82
N ARG A 3 4.68 -21.98 -23.59
CA ARG A 3 3.47 -22.52 -22.93
C ARG A 3 3.84 -22.87 -21.49
N LEU A 4 2.98 -22.48 -20.55
CA LEU A 4 3.00 -22.92 -19.15
C LEU A 4 1.79 -23.81 -18.94
N ASP A 5 2.03 -25.12 -18.69
CA ASP A 5 0.98 -26.02 -18.25
C ASP A 5 0.78 -25.83 -16.73
N VAL A 6 -0.42 -25.47 -16.36
CA VAL A 6 -0.76 -25.24 -14.94
C VAL A 6 -1.43 -26.46 -14.30
N GLU A 7 -1.55 -27.58 -15.05
CA GLU A 7 -2.06 -28.88 -14.55
C GLU A 7 -3.42 -28.76 -13.85
N GLY A 8 -4.31 -27.93 -14.36
CA GLY A 8 -5.64 -27.70 -13.79
C GLY A 8 -5.72 -26.74 -12.60
N ARG A 9 -4.62 -26.18 -12.16
CA ARG A 9 -4.58 -25.22 -11.03
C ARG A 9 -5.28 -23.91 -11.36
N THR A 10 -5.74 -23.23 -10.33
CA THR A 10 -6.33 -21.89 -10.44
C THR A 10 -5.28 -20.86 -10.87
N VAL A 11 -5.66 -20.01 -11.82
CA VAL A 11 -4.86 -18.87 -12.28
C VAL A 11 -5.60 -17.58 -12.04
N THR A 12 -4.93 -16.60 -11.42
CA THR A 12 -5.46 -15.24 -11.23
C THR A 12 -4.52 -14.22 -11.86
N PRO A 13 -4.97 -12.97 -12.07
CA PRO A 13 -4.02 -11.87 -12.27
C PRO A 13 -3.02 -11.82 -11.11
N GLY A 14 -1.83 -11.28 -11.34
CA GLY A 14 -0.89 -10.94 -10.28
C GLY A 14 -1.53 -10.00 -9.27
N LEU A 15 -1.34 -10.27 -7.98
CA LEU A 15 -1.87 -9.41 -6.92
C LEU A 15 -1.18 -8.04 -6.97
N VAL A 16 -1.93 -7.01 -6.66
CA VAL A 16 -1.48 -5.61 -6.60
C VAL A 16 -1.64 -5.13 -5.16
N ASP A 17 -0.56 -4.60 -4.60
CA ASP A 17 -0.57 -3.99 -3.26
C ASP A 17 -0.44 -2.47 -3.39
N PRO A 18 -1.54 -1.72 -3.24
CA PRO A 18 -1.59 -0.29 -3.51
C PRO A 18 -1.18 0.58 -2.32
N HIS A 19 -0.67 -0.03 -1.23
CA HIS A 19 -0.28 0.71 -0.04
C HIS A 19 0.77 -0.03 0.79
N THR A 20 2.03 0.40 0.70
CA THR A 20 3.11 -0.10 1.56
C THR A 20 4.12 0.98 1.91
N HIS A 21 4.86 0.75 3.02
CA HIS A 21 6.05 1.49 3.42
C HIS A 21 7.26 0.54 3.46
N ALA A 22 7.46 -0.27 2.43
CA ALA A 22 8.41 -1.39 2.44
C ALA A 22 9.89 -0.97 2.55
N VAL A 23 10.24 0.30 2.21
CA VAL A 23 11.59 0.86 2.33
C VAL A 23 11.75 1.55 3.67
N PHE A 24 12.40 0.87 4.61
CA PHE A 24 12.74 1.40 5.93
C PHE A 24 13.98 0.71 6.50
N ALA A 25 14.62 1.36 7.49
CA ALA A 25 15.69 0.80 8.33
C ALA A 25 15.23 0.68 9.79
N GLY A 26 16.00 -0.05 10.58
CA GLY A 26 15.70 -0.27 11.99
C GLY A 26 14.61 -1.34 12.23
N SER A 27 14.19 -1.44 13.49
CA SER A 27 13.16 -2.39 13.94
C SER A 27 12.28 -1.75 15.01
N ARG A 28 10.98 -1.96 14.90
CA ARG A 28 9.99 -1.56 15.92
C ARG A 28 9.44 -2.76 16.70
N LEU A 29 10.21 -3.86 16.73
CA LEU A 29 9.88 -5.02 17.56
C LEU A 29 9.64 -4.68 19.04
N PRO A 30 10.40 -3.74 19.70
CA PRO A 30 10.10 -3.35 21.07
C PRO A 30 8.68 -2.83 21.28
N GLU A 31 8.14 -2.04 20.33
CA GLU A 31 6.76 -1.54 20.41
C GLU A 31 5.73 -2.66 20.21
N PHE A 32 6.00 -3.60 19.32
CA PHE A 32 5.15 -4.79 19.17
C PHE A 32 5.08 -5.59 20.47
N LEU A 33 6.22 -5.78 21.15
CA LEU A 33 6.28 -6.47 22.44
C LEU A 33 5.62 -5.66 23.58
N ALA A 34 5.69 -4.33 23.53
CA ALA A 34 5.01 -3.44 24.49
C ALA A 34 3.48 -3.57 24.33
N ARG A 35 2.96 -3.57 23.12
CA ARG A 35 1.54 -3.82 22.85
C ARG A 35 1.09 -5.20 23.32
N ALA A 36 1.90 -6.24 23.11
CA ALA A 36 1.61 -7.58 23.64
C ALA A 36 1.47 -7.62 25.17
N ARG A 37 2.01 -6.61 25.89
CA ARG A 37 1.84 -6.39 27.33
C ARG A 37 0.68 -5.46 27.69
N GLY A 38 -0.10 -5.00 26.71
CA GLY A 38 -1.25 -4.12 26.91
C GLY A 38 -0.96 -2.62 26.80
N GLU A 39 0.23 -2.22 26.35
CA GLU A 39 0.52 -0.81 26.04
C GLU A 39 -0.18 -0.39 24.74
N ARG A 40 -0.70 0.84 24.71
CA ARG A 40 -1.37 1.36 23.50
C ARG A 40 -0.37 1.84 22.47
N TYR A 41 -0.72 1.66 21.18
CA TYR A 41 0.01 2.27 20.07
C TYR A 41 -0.19 3.79 20.08
N THR A 42 0.91 4.56 20.06
CA THR A 42 0.87 6.02 20.11
C THR A 42 1.28 6.68 18.79
N GLY A 43 1.85 5.92 17.85
CA GLY A 43 2.43 6.46 16.62
C GLY A 43 3.82 7.12 16.79
N GLU A 44 4.23 7.43 18.01
CA GLU A 44 5.51 8.12 18.28
C GLU A 44 6.74 7.34 17.82
N GLY A 45 6.64 6.02 17.74
CA GLY A 45 7.71 5.15 17.24
C GLY A 45 8.12 5.40 15.79
N ILE A 46 7.37 6.19 15.02
CA ILE A 46 7.77 6.59 13.68
C ILE A 46 9.14 7.28 13.67
N LEU A 47 9.44 8.08 14.70
CA LEU A 47 10.71 8.80 14.83
C LEU A 47 11.91 7.86 15.03
N THR A 48 11.71 6.68 15.62
CA THR A 48 12.76 5.64 15.70
C THR A 48 13.11 5.12 14.30
N THR A 49 12.10 4.92 13.44
CA THR A 49 12.32 4.52 12.05
C THR A 49 12.98 5.66 11.26
N VAL A 50 12.56 6.91 11.49
CA VAL A 50 13.17 8.10 10.86
C VAL A 50 14.65 8.19 11.17
N ALA A 51 15.05 8.06 12.43
CA ALA A 51 16.46 8.10 12.83
C ALA A 51 17.29 7.03 12.08
N ALA A 52 16.80 5.78 12.05
CA ALA A 52 17.49 4.69 11.36
C ALA A 52 17.55 4.89 9.83
N VAL A 53 16.50 5.45 9.22
CA VAL A 53 16.48 5.76 7.78
C VAL A 53 17.46 6.90 7.44
N ARG A 54 17.54 7.93 8.28
CA ARG A 54 18.49 9.03 8.09
C ARG A 54 19.94 8.56 8.14
N GLU A 55 20.26 7.61 9.02
CA GLU A 55 21.61 7.02 9.15
C GLU A 55 21.97 6.08 7.98
N ALA A 56 20.99 5.35 7.44
CA ALA A 56 21.21 4.40 6.38
C ALA A 56 21.49 5.08 5.02
N SER A 57 22.43 4.54 4.27
CA SER A 57 22.67 4.92 2.87
C SER A 57 21.54 4.43 1.95
N GLU A 58 21.43 5.00 0.75
CA GLU A 58 20.52 4.55 -0.30
C GLU A 58 20.68 3.05 -0.60
N LEU A 59 21.92 2.59 -0.69
CA LEU A 59 22.21 1.18 -0.97
C LEU A 59 21.76 0.26 0.16
N GLU A 60 22.00 0.65 1.42
CA GLU A 60 21.55 -0.11 2.59
C GLU A 60 20.01 -0.17 2.66
N LEU A 61 19.31 0.95 2.40
CA LEU A 61 17.85 0.95 2.30
C LEU A 61 17.33 -0.03 1.24
N ALA A 62 17.95 -0.03 0.05
CA ALA A 62 17.60 -0.96 -1.01
C ALA A 62 17.88 -2.41 -0.61
N GLN A 63 19.04 -2.69 0.00
CA GLN A 63 19.40 -4.03 0.49
C GLN A 63 18.45 -4.55 1.57
N LEU A 64 18.01 -3.70 2.49
CA LEU A 64 17.05 -4.03 3.55
C LEU A 64 15.63 -4.29 3.00
N ALA A 65 15.20 -3.53 1.99
CA ALA A 65 13.88 -3.67 1.39
C ALA A 65 13.77 -4.85 0.42
N ARG A 66 14.84 -5.21 -0.27
CA ARG A 66 14.89 -6.32 -1.25
C ARG A 66 14.26 -7.63 -0.73
N PRO A 67 14.66 -8.21 0.41
CA PRO A 67 14.08 -9.45 0.90
C PRO A 67 12.61 -9.32 1.28
N ARG A 68 12.13 -8.14 1.67
CA ARG A 68 10.72 -7.85 1.97
C ARG A 68 9.88 -7.92 0.70
N LEU A 69 10.31 -7.23 -0.34
CA LEU A 69 9.65 -7.23 -1.66
C LEU A 69 9.66 -8.62 -2.31
N LEU A 70 10.76 -9.37 -2.18
CA LEU A 70 10.82 -10.75 -2.68
C LEU A 70 9.87 -11.70 -1.93
N ARG A 71 9.62 -11.47 -0.64
CA ARG A 71 8.59 -12.22 0.11
C ARG A 71 7.18 -11.88 -0.38
N MET A 72 6.90 -10.60 -0.68
CA MET A 72 5.62 -10.20 -1.29
C MET A 72 5.42 -10.86 -2.66
N LEU A 73 6.47 -10.89 -3.50
CA LEU A 73 6.46 -11.60 -4.78
C LEU A 73 6.15 -13.09 -4.59
N ALA A 74 6.82 -13.76 -3.65
CA ALA A 74 6.60 -15.17 -3.35
C ALA A 74 5.16 -15.46 -2.85
N LEU A 75 4.45 -14.46 -2.36
CA LEU A 75 3.04 -14.51 -1.94
C LEU A 75 2.07 -14.05 -3.04
N GLY A 76 2.56 -13.88 -4.28
CA GLY A 76 1.73 -13.59 -5.45
C GLY A 76 1.60 -12.11 -5.81
N THR A 77 2.22 -11.20 -5.08
CA THR A 77 2.17 -9.77 -5.39
C THR A 77 3.16 -9.41 -6.49
N THR A 78 2.69 -8.88 -7.61
CA THR A 78 3.51 -8.52 -8.78
C THR A 78 3.69 -7.01 -8.95
N THR A 79 2.80 -6.22 -8.33
CA THR A 79 2.83 -4.75 -8.36
C THR A 79 2.69 -4.22 -6.94
N VAL A 80 3.58 -3.33 -6.53
CA VAL A 80 3.65 -2.81 -5.16
C VAL A 80 3.84 -1.30 -5.17
N GLU A 81 2.97 -0.57 -4.49
CA GLU A 81 3.26 0.82 -4.14
C GLU A 81 4.26 0.86 -2.99
N VAL A 82 5.24 1.74 -3.11
CA VAL A 82 6.22 1.98 -2.03
C VAL A 82 6.27 3.47 -1.71
N LYS A 83 5.77 3.83 -0.54
CA LYS A 83 5.78 5.19 -0.02
C LYS A 83 7.12 5.51 0.63
N SER A 84 7.60 6.75 0.49
CA SER A 84 8.63 7.33 1.35
C SER A 84 8.03 7.69 2.73
N GLY A 85 8.51 8.73 3.41
CA GLY A 85 7.86 9.24 4.63
C GLY A 85 8.55 8.89 5.94
N TYR A 86 9.72 8.28 5.87
CA TYR A 86 10.60 8.09 7.02
C TYR A 86 11.90 8.90 6.91
N GLY A 87 12.03 9.75 5.90
CA GLY A 87 13.16 10.69 5.80
C GLY A 87 12.92 11.96 6.61
N LEU A 88 11.76 12.55 6.45
CA LEU A 88 11.33 13.82 7.03
C LEU A 88 12.37 14.94 6.83
N SER A 89 13.10 14.89 5.74
CA SER A 89 13.97 15.92 5.21
C SER A 89 14.04 15.78 3.68
N THR A 90 14.37 16.84 2.97
CA THR A 90 14.44 16.80 1.50
C THR A 90 15.39 15.70 1.01
N GLU A 91 16.61 15.65 1.54
CA GLU A 91 17.62 14.70 1.06
C GLU A 91 17.28 13.26 1.42
N ASP A 92 16.69 13.02 2.60
CA ASP A 92 16.38 11.66 3.04
C ASP A 92 15.12 11.11 2.35
N GLU A 93 14.12 11.96 2.07
CA GLU A 93 12.96 11.56 1.26
C GLU A 93 13.38 11.21 -0.17
N LEU A 94 14.22 12.04 -0.80
CA LEU A 94 14.78 11.75 -2.12
C LEU A 94 15.63 10.48 -2.11
N LYS A 95 16.41 10.25 -1.05
CA LYS A 95 17.20 9.02 -0.86
C LYS A 95 16.31 7.77 -0.83
N MET A 96 15.20 7.82 -0.08
CA MET A 96 14.24 6.72 -0.04
C MET A 96 13.65 6.44 -1.42
N LEU A 97 13.20 7.47 -2.14
CA LEU A 97 12.62 7.32 -3.47
C LEU A 97 13.65 6.80 -4.50
N ARG A 98 14.92 7.21 -4.40
CA ARG A 98 16.01 6.65 -5.24
C ARG A 98 16.23 5.16 -4.94
N ALA A 99 16.14 4.75 -3.67
CA ALA A 99 16.22 3.33 -3.30
C ALA A 99 15.05 2.53 -3.92
N VAL A 100 13.81 3.08 -3.96
CA VAL A 100 12.67 2.45 -4.64
C VAL A 100 12.93 2.32 -6.14
N ARG A 101 13.41 3.38 -6.80
CA ARG A 101 13.74 3.35 -8.24
C ARG A 101 14.78 2.28 -8.55
N ARG A 102 15.87 2.21 -7.78
CA ARG A 102 16.91 1.19 -7.90
C ARG A 102 16.33 -0.22 -7.80
N LEU A 103 15.49 -0.48 -6.80
CA LEU A 103 14.83 -1.78 -6.63
C LEU A 103 13.90 -2.13 -7.81
N GLY A 104 13.21 -1.15 -8.38
CA GLY A 104 12.38 -1.34 -9.57
C GLY A 104 13.15 -1.71 -10.83
N GLU A 105 14.43 -1.28 -10.92
CA GLU A 105 15.34 -1.67 -12.02
C GLU A 105 15.94 -3.08 -11.81
N GLU A 106 16.11 -3.50 -10.55
CA GLU A 106 16.79 -4.75 -10.19
C GLU A 106 15.84 -5.94 -9.99
N LEU A 107 14.59 -5.70 -9.57
CA LEU A 107 13.64 -6.76 -9.23
C LEU A 107 12.62 -6.99 -10.35
N SER A 108 12.20 -8.25 -10.46
CA SER A 108 11.04 -8.63 -11.27
C SER A 108 9.73 -8.28 -10.54
N LEU A 109 9.54 -6.99 -10.22
CA LEU A 109 8.35 -6.40 -9.60
C LEU A 109 8.06 -5.06 -10.24
N THR A 110 6.79 -4.73 -10.42
CA THR A 110 6.41 -3.37 -10.77
C THR A 110 6.32 -2.56 -9.46
N LEU A 111 7.26 -1.63 -9.24
CA LEU A 111 7.24 -0.74 -8.09
C LEU A 111 6.67 0.62 -8.48
N VAL A 112 5.76 1.14 -7.67
CA VAL A 112 5.12 2.45 -7.86
C VAL A 112 5.54 3.36 -6.69
N PRO A 113 6.47 4.30 -6.92
CA PRO A 113 6.95 5.18 -5.87
C PRO A 113 5.92 6.29 -5.57
N THR A 114 5.66 6.51 -4.28
CA THR A 114 4.83 7.59 -3.75
C THR A 114 5.63 8.45 -2.79
N PHE A 115 5.68 9.75 -3.02
CA PHE A 115 6.25 10.70 -2.09
C PHE A 115 5.30 10.93 -0.91
N MET A 116 5.79 10.75 0.30
CA MET A 116 5.02 10.94 1.53
C MET A 116 5.80 11.71 2.60
N GLY A 117 6.48 12.79 2.23
CA GLY A 117 7.15 13.66 3.21
C GLY A 117 6.17 14.20 4.28
N ALA A 118 4.90 14.23 3.96
CA ALA A 118 3.82 14.59 4.89
C ALA A 118 3.30 13.39 5.72
N HIS A 119 4.19 12.54 6.25
CA HIS A 119 3.85 11.40 7.09
C HIS A 119 3.86 11.74 8.58
N ALA A 120 4.81 12.56 9.02
CA ALA A 120 4.92 13.08 10.38
C ALA A 120 5.64 14.43 10.35
N PHE A 121 5.82 15.03 11.51
CA PHE A 121 6.66 16.23 11.68
C PHE A 121 8.02 15.83 12.27
N PRO A 122 9.14 16.33 11.71
CA PRO A 122 10.45 16.11 12.30
C PRO A 122 10.57 16.86 13.63
N PRO A 123 11.22 16.29 14.66
CA PRO A 123 11.33 16.91 15.96
C PRO A 123 12.31 18.09 16.00
N ASP A 124 13.15 18.21 15.00
CA ASP A 124 14.25 19.17 14.89
C ASP A 124 13.89 20.41 14.04
N MET A 125 12.63 20.54 13.60
CA MET A 125 12.16 21.66 12.78
C MET A 125 10.77 22.14 13.22
N PRO A 126 10.50 23.46 13.27
CA PRO A 126 9.16 23.99 13.51
C PRO A 126 8.15 23.52 12.44
N ARG A 127 6.91 23.26 12.86
CA ARG A 127 5.83 22.75 12.00
C ARG A 127 5.64 23.57 10.72
N GLU A 128 5.56 24.89 10.87
CA GLU A 128 5.34 25.83 9.76
C GLU A 128 6.51 25.80 8.76
N ALA A 129 7.74 25.75 9.26
CA ALA A 129 8.93 25.69 8.42
C ALA A 129 9.00 24.37 7.65
N TYR A 130 8.61 23.25 8.28
CA TYR A 130 8.55 21.95 7.60
C TYR A 130 7.47 21.93 6.52
N LEU A 131 6.28 22.47 6.82
CA LEU A 131 5.18 22.60 5.86
C LEU A 131 5.59 23.43 4.64
N GLN A 132 6.25 24.55 4.87
CA GLN A 132 6.79 25.37 3.79
C GLN A 132 7.83 24.60 2.97
N GLY A 133 8.75 23.89 3.62
CA GLY A 133 9.76 23.04 2.97
C GLY A 133 9.14 21.93 2.12
N LEU A 134 8.06 21.28 2.58
CA LEU A 134 7.32 20.32 1.79
C LEU A 134 6.83 20.91 0.46
N ILE A 135 6.20 22.09 0.53
CA ILE A 135 5.54 22.74 -0.62
C ILE A 135 6.55 23.38 -1.56
N GLU A 136 7.55 24.09 -1.03
CA GLU A 136 8.44 24.95 -1.83
C GLU A 136 9.74 24.27 -2.26
N ASP A 137 10.15 23.17 -1.60
CA ASP A 137 11.40 22.47 -1.91
C ASP A 137 11.19 20.98 -2.25
N MET A 138 10.59 20.17 -1.34
CA MET A 138 10.55 18.72 -1.52
C MET A 138 9.70 18.32 -2.74
N ILE A 139 8.45 18.76 -2.82
CA ILE A 139 7.54 18.44 -3.93
C ILE A 139 8.12 18.85 -5.28
N PRO A 140 8.61 20.08 -5.48
CA PRO A 140 9.24 20.47 -6.74
C PRO A 140 10.46 19.61 -7.11
N ARG A 141 11.31 19.26 -6.14
CA ARG A 141 12.50 18.43 -6.39
C ARG A 141 12.16 16.99 -6.72
N VAL A 142 11.16 16.41 -6.04
CA VAL A 142 10.65 15.06 -6.35
C VAL A 142 10.09 15.00 -7.77
N ALA A 143 9.26 15.97 -8.14
CA ALA A 143 8.66 16.07 -9.46
C ALA A 143 9.71 16.29 -10.56
N ALA A 144 10.64 17.24 -10.36
CA ALA A 144 11.70 17.54 -11.33
C ALA A 144 12.63 16.35 -11.62
N GLN A 145 12.84 15.46 -10.63
CA GLN A 145 13.65 14.24 -10.77
C GLN A 145 12.83 13.01 -11.24
N GLY A 146 11.51 13.13 -11.38
CA GLY A 146 10.63 12.03 -11.76
C GLY A 146 10.71 10.84 -10.80
N LEU A 147 10.88 11.09 -9.49
CA LEU A 147 11.11 10.07 -8.48
C LEU A 147 9.85 9.45 -7.91
N ALA A 148 8.70 10.11 -8.06
CA ALA A 148 7.42 9.60 -7.57
C ALA A 148 6.31 9.84 -8.61
N GLN A 149 5.29 8.98 -8.58
CA GLN A 149 4.07 9.13 -9.38
C GLN A 149 2.97 9.83 -8.58
N PHE A 150 2.99 9.68 -7.26
CA PHE A 150 1.98 10.20 -6.35
C PHE A 150 2.62 10.99 -5.21
N CYS A 151 1.80 11.85 -4.61
CA CYS A 151 2.04 12.48 -3.31
C CYS A 151 0.94 12.04 -2.36
N ASP A 152 1.31 11.63 -1.16
CA ASP A 152 0.41 11.20 -0.10
C ASP A 152 0.59 12.06 1.16
N VAL A 153 -0.49 12.26 1.91
CA VAL A 153 -0.49 13.05 3.14
C VAL A 153 -1.23 12.28 4.23
N PHE A 154 -0.64 12.19 5.43
CA PHE A 154 -1.32 11.66 6.60
C PHE A 154 -2.22 12.74 7.22
N CYS A 155 -3.45 12.81 6.72
CA CYS A 155 -4.46 13.77 7.16
C CYS A 155 -5.30 13.18 8.29
N ASP A 156 -4.86 13.37 9.54
CA ASP A 156 -5.56 12.83 10.70
C ASP A 156 -5.25 13.62 11.98
N ARG A 157 -5.96 13.29 13.05
CA ARG A 157 -5.77 13.89 14.38
C ARG A 157 -4.35 13.66 14.90
N GLY A 158 -3.64 14.75 15.19
CA GLY A 158 -2.24 14.71 15.65
C GLY A 158 -1.20 14.77 14.55
N PHE A 159 -1.62 14.65 13.28
CA PHE A 159 -0.78 14.75 12.09
C PHE A 159 -1.11 16.01 11.29
N TYR A 160 -1.42 15.90 10.00
CA TYR A 160 -1.75 17.06 9.17
C TYR A 160 -3.25 17.36 9.25
N THR A 161 -3.58 18.63 9.38
CA THR A 161 -4.97 19.11 9.28
C THR A 161 -5.47 19.06 7.85
N VAL A 162 -6.80 19.12 7.65
CA VAL A 162 -7.41 19.18 6.32
C VAL A 162 -6.89 20.34 5.49
N ASP A 163 -6.69 21.51 6.11
CA ASP A 163 -6.19 22.70 5.40
C ASP A 163 -4.71 22.55 4.99
N GLU A 164 -3.86 22.00 5.85
CA GLU A 164 -2.47 21.70 5.53
C GLU A 164 -2.37 20.63 4.44
N ALA A 165 -3.16 19.54 4.55
CA ALA A 165 -3.24 18.49 3.55
C ALA A 165 -3.70 19.05 2.19
N ARG A 166 -4.68 19.94 2.18
CA ARG A 166 -5.16 20.65 0.98
C ARG A 166 -4.03 21.45 0.33
N ALA A 167 -3.26 22.20 1.11
CA ALA A 167 -2.14 22.99 0.59
C ALA A 167 -1.06 22.13 -0.04
N ILE A 168 -0.65 21.05 0.65
CA ILE A 168 0.36 20.09 0.17
C ILE A 168 -0.11 19.40 -1.12
N LEU A 169 -1.33 18.86 -1.11
CA LEU A 169 -1.87 18.12 -2.26
C LEU A 169 -2.12 19.02 -3.47
N SER A 170 -2.49 20.30 -3.23
CA SER A 170 -2.62 21.28 -4.31
C SER A 170 -1.27 21.59 -4.96
N ALA A 171 -0.21 21.74 -4.16
CA ALA A 171 1.16 21.91 -4.66
C ALA A 171 1.63 20.65 -5.43
N ALA A 172 1.36 19.44 -4.92
CA ALA A 172 1.69 18.20 -5.59
C ALA A 172 0.99 18.07 -6.95
N ARG A 173 -0.29 18.41 -7.03
CA ARG A 173 -1.05 18.45 -8.29
C ARG A 173 -0.45 19.45 -9.29
N ALA A 174 -0.10 20.64 -8.83
CA ALA A 174 0.53 21.65 -9.68
C ALA A 174 1.89 21.20 -10.21
N ALA A 175 2.59 20.32 -9.46
CA ALA A 175 3.84 19.69 -9.88
C ALA A 175 3.63 18.43 -10.74
N GLY A 176 2.38 18.03 -11.04
CA GLY A 176 2.05 16.90 -11.91
C GLY A 176 1.99 15.54 -11.21
N LEU A 177 1.99 15.48 -9.87
CA LEU A 177 1.84 14.25 -9.11
C LEU A 177 0.36 13.89 -8.93
N GLY A 178 0.04 12.60 -8.98
CA GLY A 178 -1.24 12.06 -8.54
C GLY A 178 -1.41 12.21 -7.04
N LEU A 179 -2.65 12.27 -6.54
CA LEU A 179 -2.94 12.53 -5.14
C LEU A 179 -3.45 11.29 -4.44
N LYS A 180 -2.94 11.04 -3.22
CA LYS A 180 -3.41 10.00 -2.30
C LYS A 180 -3.53 10.60 -0.90
N VAL A 181 -4.34 9.99 -0.04
CA VAL A 181 -4.58 10.48 1.32
C VAL A 181 -4.69 9.31 2.28
N HIS A 182 -3.86 9.26 3.34
CA HIS A 182 -4.21 8.52 4.54
C HIS A 182 -5.34 9.29 5.22
N ALA A 183 -6.52 8.69 5.27
CA ALA A 183 -7.76 9.41 5.56
C ALA A 183 -8.55 8.74 6.68
N ASP A 184 -8.90 9.55 7.70
CA ASP A 184 -9.82 9.15 8.76
C ASP A 184 -9.47 7.78 9.40
N GLU A 185 -8.16 7.53 9.65
CA GLU A 185 -7.65 6.31 10.26
C GLU A 185 -7.88 6.33 11.78
N LEU A 186 -7.51 7.44 12.46
CA LEU A 186 -7.54 7.59 13.91
C LEU A 186 -8.77 8.35 14.40
N ALA A 187 -9.35 9.19 13.54
CA ALA A 187 -10.52 10.01 13.87
C ALA A 187 -11.24 10.51 12.60
N PRO A 188 -12.56 10.82 12.69
CA PRO A 188 -13.31 11.39 11.58
C PRO A 188 -12.97 12.87 11.42
N VAL A 189 -11.86 13.19 10.75
CA VAL A 189 -11.38 14.58 10.58
C VAL A 189 -11.85 15.22 9.28
N GLY A 190 -12.48 14.47 8.37
CA GLY A 190 -12.95 14.95 7.06
C GLY A 190 -11.92 14.78 5.95
N ALA A 191 -10.95 13.90 6.14
CA ALA A 191 -9.90 13.62 5.15
C ALA A 191 -10.47 12.91 3.91
N ALA A 192 -11.48 12.04 4.07
CA ALA A 192 -12.18 11.41 2.95
C ALA A 192 -12.97 12.42 2.11
N GLU A 193 -13.60 13.42 2.75
CA GLU A 193 -14.25 14.54 2.06
C GLU A 193 -13.25 15.35 1.23
N LEU A 194 -12.08 15.65 1.79
CA LEU A 194 -10.98 16.32 1.08
C LEU A 194 -10.50 15.49 -0.10
N ALA A 195 -10.31 14.16 0.08
CA ALA A 195 -9.88 13.27 -1.00
C ALA A 195 -10.88 13.29 -2.16
N GLY A 196 -12.19 13.23 -1.87
CA GLY A 196 -13.24 13.35 -2.88
C GLY A 196 -13.29 14.72 -3.54
N GLU A 197 -13.15 15.81 -2.79
CA GLU A 197 -13.11 17.18 -3.32
C GLU A 197 -11.93 17.38 -4.28
N LEU A 198 -10.78 16.89 -3.90
CA LEU A 198 -9.58 16.98 -4.73
C LEU A 198 -9.54 15.88 -5.81
N ALA A 199 -10.56 15.05 -5.99
CA ALA A 199 -10.54 13.91 -6.89
C ALA A 199 -9.19 13.15 -6.78
N ALA A 200 -8.80 12.81 -5.55
CA ALA A 200 -7.62 12.00 -5.29
C ALA A 200 -7.79 10.62 -5.94
N VAL A 201 -6.68 10.01 -6.34
CA VAL A 201 -6.72 8.67 -6.94
C VAL A 201 -7.18 7.65 -5.92
N SER A 202 -6.71 7.76 -4.67
CA SER A 202 -7.21 6.95 -3.56
C SER A 202 -7.32 7.72 -2.24
N ALA A 203 -8.17 7.20 -1.35
CA ALA A 203 -8.23 7.51 0.06
C ALA A 203 -8.05 6.20 0.82
N ASP A 204 -7.08 6.15 1.70
CA ASP A 204 -6.57 4.93 2.28
C ASP A 204 -6.94 4.88 3.78
N HIS A 205 -7.09 3.68 4.40
CA HIS A 205 -7.57 3.37 5.75
C HIS A 205 -9.08 3.47 5.94
N LEU A 206 -9.64 4.66 6.12
CA LEU A 206 -11.08 4.96 6.20
C LEU A 206 -11.81 4.29 7.37
N LEU A 207 -11.13 4.02 8.50
CA LEU A 207 -11.73 3.36 9.68
C LEU A 207 -12.89 4.20 10.24
N HIS A 208 -12.72 5.53 10.21
CA HIS A 208 -13.68 6.49 10.77
C HIS A 208 -14.35 7.36 9.71
N VAL A 209 -14.37 6.90 8.43
CA VAL A 209 -14.98 7.65 7.34
C VAL A 209 -16.44 8.02 7.62
N SER A 210 -16.80 9.27 7.39
CA SER A 210 -18.17 9.75 7.57
C SER A 210 -19.08 9.36 6.39
N PRO A 211 -20.42 9.33 6.57
CA PRO A 211 -21.34 9.18 5.44
C PRO A 211 -21.18 10.28 4.37
N ALA A 212 -20.71 11.46 4.74
CA ALA A 212 -20.40 12.54 3.78
C ALA A 212 -19.13 12.22 2.99
N GLY A 213 -18.10 11.68 3.66
CA GLY A 213 -16.87 11.19 3.03
C GLY A 213 -17.17 10.07 2.01
N ILE A 214 -17.94 9.06 2.39
CA ILE A 214 -18.36 7.99 1.47
C ILE A 214 -19.01 8.56 0.22
N ARG A 215 -19.96 9.50 0.37
CA ARG A 215 -20.59 10.17 -0.78
C ARG A 215 -19.63 11.01 -1.61
N ALA A 216 -18.64 11.62 -0.98
CA ALA A 216 -17.63 12.43 -1.68
C ALA A 216 -16.73 11.52 -2.53
N LEU A 217 -16.24 10.39 -1.98
CA LEU A 217 -15.45 9.40 -2.69
C LEU A 217 -16.24 8.80 -3.87
N ALA A 218 -17.50 8.41 -3.66
CA ALA A 218 -18.36 7.86 -4.71
C ALA A 218 -18.54 8.84 -5.89
N ARG A 219 -18.81 10.12 -5.61
CA ARG A 219 -18.98 11.13 -6.66
C ARG A 219 -17.70 11.41 -7.45
N ALA A 220 -16.55 11.32 -6.78
CA ALA A 220 -15.26 11.59 -7.40
C ALA A 220 -14.69 10.38 -8.16
N GLY A 221 -15.20 9.17 -7.89
CA GLY A 221 -14.59 7.93 -8.36
C GLY A 221 -13.26 7.61 -7.68
N THR A 222 -13.00 8.22 -6.51
CA THR A 222 -11.82 7.96 -5.70
C THR A 222 -11.86 6.54 -5.16
N VAL A 223 -10.76 5.78 -5.31
CA VAL A 223 -10.67 4.40 -4.82
C VAL A 223 -10.49 4.41 -3.30
N ALA A 224 -11.30 3.64 -2.59
CA ALA A 224 -11.12 3.38 -1.15
C ALA A 224 -10.14 2.21 -0.98
N VAL A 225 -8.94 2.47 -0.49
CA VAL A 225 -7.95 1.43 -0.17
C VAL A 225 -8.10 1.03 1.28
N LEU A 226 -8.64 -0.16 1.53
CA LEU A 226 -8.87 -0.68 2.86
C LEU A 226 -7.69 -1.55 3.33
N LEU A 227 -7.30 -1.39 4.59
CA LEU A 227 -6.11 -1.94 5.19
C LEU A 227 -6.45 -2.79 6.44
N PRO A 228 -7.20 -3.90 6.26
CA PRO A 228 -7.72 -4.67 7.39
C PRO A 228 -6.63 -5.34 8.23
N ALA A 229 -5.43 -5.52 7.70
CA ALA A 229 -4.32 -6.07 8.45
C ALA A 229 -3.81 -5.09 9.52
N THR A 230 -3.85 -3.78 9.26
CA THR A 230 -3.51 -2.73 10.22
C THR A 230 -4.51 -2.72 11.38
N ALA A 231 -5.81 -2.69 11.08
CA ALA A 231 -6.87 -2.80 12.07
C ALA A 231 -6.73 -4.08 12.93
N PHE A 232 -6.39 -5.22 12.30
CA PHE A 232 -6.14 -6.48 12.99
C PHE A 232 -4.94 -6.41 13.96
N VAL A 233 -3.81 -5.86 13.52
CA VAL A 233 -2.58 -5.78 14.33
C VAL A 233 -2.70 -4.78 15.47
N LEU A 234 -3.46 -3.70 15.27
CA LEU A 234 -3.66 -2.65 16.27
C LEU A 234 -4.87 -2.89 17.19
N ASP A 235 -5.69 -3.90 16.90
CA ASP A 235 -6.98 -4.18 17.58
C ASP A 235 -7.95 -2.99 17.48
N GLU A 236 -8.00 -2.37 16.30
CA GLU A 236 -8.86 -1.21 16.00
C GLU A 236 -10.13 -1.64 15.23
N PRO A 237 -11.17 -0.78 15.20
CA PRO A 237 -12.34 -1.01 14.36
C PRO A 237 -11.98 -1.20 12.88
N TYR A 238 -12.79 -1.98 12.17
CA TYR A 238 -12.60 -2.19 10.73
C TYR A 238 -13.33 -1.13 9.91
N PRO A 239 -12.79 -0.73 8.74
CA PRO A 239 -13.45 0.22 7.86
C PRO A 239 -14.79 -0.33 7.33
N PRO A 240 -15.79 0.54 7.05
CA PRO A 240 -17.15 0.12 6.65
C PRO A 240 -17.22 -0.27 5.17
N ALA A 241 -16.59 -1.39 4.80
CA ALA A 241 -16.48 -1.85 3.41
C ALA A 241 -17.85 -2.03 2.74
N ARG A 242 -18.86 -2.54 3.48
CA ARG A 242 -20.21 -2.77 2.90
C ARG A 242 -20.91 -1.46 2.54
N ASP A 243 -20.72 -0.41 3.37
CA ASP A 243 -21.31 0.92 3.10
C ASP A 243 -20.62 1.57 1.89
N LEU A 244 -19.28 1.45 1.79
CA LEU A 244 -18.51 1.93 0.65
C LEU A 244 -18.97 1.25 -0.65
N LEU A 245 -19.03 -0.08 -0.66
CA LEU A 245 -19.49 -0.87 -1.81
C LEU A 245 -20.93 -0.53 -2.19
N ALA A 246 -21.85 -0.43 -1.20
CA ALA A 246 -23.25 -0.06 -1.43
C ALA A 246 -23.41 1.35 -2.00
N ALA A 247 -22.50 2.26 -1.68
CA ALA A 247 -22.46 3.61 -2.26
C ALA A 247 -21.81 3.68 -3.66
N GLY A 248 -21.31 2.56 -4.18
CA GLY A 248 -20.65 2.49 -5.48
C GLY A 248 -19.20 3.00 -5.48
N VAL A 249 -18.56 3.10 -4.30
CA VAL A 249 -17.13 3.43 -4.19
C VAL A 249 -16.31 2.23 -4.63
N PRO A 250 -15.36 2.37 -5.56
CA PRO A 250 -14.43 1.29 -5.88
C PRO A 250 -13.57 0.97 -4.64
N VAL A 251 -13.62 -0.28 -4.17
CA VAL A 251 -12.85 -0.75 -3.01
C VAL A 251 -11.63 -1.53 -3.48
N ALA A 252 -10.44 -1.16 -2.99
CA ALA A 252 -9.20 -1.89 -3.13
C ALA A 252 -8.69 -2.36 -1.76
N LEU A 253 -7.78 -3.32 -1.75
CA LEU A 253 -7.14 -3.88 -0.56
C LEU A 253 -5.64 -3.67 -0.64
N GLY A 254 -5.02 -3.31 0.47
CA GLY A 254 -3.56 -3.21 0.62
C GLY A 254 -3.08 -3.82 1.93
N THR A 255 -1.77 -4.08 2.02
CA THR A 255 -1.19 -4.64 3.24
C THR A 255 -0.91 -3.60 4.30
N ASP A 256 -0.64 -2.38 3.91
CA ASP A 256 -0.01 -1.36 4.78
C ASP A 256 1.30 -1.87 5.39
N PHE A 257 2.06 -2.67 4.65
CA PHE A 257 3.29 -3.26 5.18
C PHE A 257 4.25 -2.17 5.64
N ASN A 258 4.43 -2.08 6.94
CA ASN A 258 5.31 -1.10 7.60
C ASN A 258 5.92 -1.69 8.91
N PRO A 259 6.98 -1.07 9.47
CA PRO A 259 7.65 -1.63 10.66
C PRO A 259 6.86 -1.47 11.96
N GLY A 260 5.87 -0.58 12.01
CA GLY A 260 5.21 -0.16 13.27
C GLY A 260 3.83 -0.74 13.46
N SER A 261 2.88 -0.26 12.70
CA SER A 261 1.46 -0.60 12.83
C SER A 261 1.10 -1.92 12.13
N CYS A 262 1.81 -2.30 11.05
CA CYS A 262 1.44 -3.49 10.28
C CYS A 262 2.64 -4.24 9.65
N PRO A 263 3.25 -5.22 10.32
CA PRO A 263 4.32 -6.02 9.74
C PRO A 263 3.81 -7.15 8.83
N VAL A 264 2.63 -7.00 8.22
CA VAL A 264 1.99 -8.00 7.35
C VAL A 264 2.32 -7.70 5.88
N ALA A 265 3.01 -8.64 5.21
CA ALA A 265 3.39 -8.53 3.80
C ALA A 265 2.58 -9.49 2.90
N SER A 266 1.46 -10.03 3.39
CA SER A 266 0.69 -11.10 2.75
C SER A 266 -0.65 -10.60 2.25
N MET A 267 -0.78 -10.34 0.94
CA MET A 267 -2.08 -10.06 0.32
C MET A 267 -3.09 -11.21 0.51
N PRO A 268 -2.74 -12.51 0.42
CA PRO A 268 -3.68 -13.57 0.77
C PRO A 268 -4.24 -13.47 2.19
N LEU A 269 -3.44 -13.06 3.18
CA LEU A 269 -3.95 -12.82 4.54
C LEU A 269 -4.88 -11.61 4.58
N VAL A 270 -4.55 -10.52 3.88
CA VAL A 270 -5.44 -9.35 3.74
C VAL A 270 -6.77 -9.75 3.12
N MET A 271 -6.75 -10.59 2.08
CA MET A 271 -7.96 -11.15 1.46
C MET A 271 -8.79 -11.97 2.47
N ALA A 272 -8.15 -12.81 3.27
CA ALA A 272 -8.84 -13.59 4.31
C ALA A 272 -9.49 -12.69 5.37
N LEU A 273 -8.79 -11.67 5.85
CA LEU A 273 -9.33 -10.69 6.79
C LEU A 273 -10.53 -9.92 6.18
N SER A 274 -10.48 -9.62 4.89
CA SER A 274 -11.56 -8.90 4.20
C SER A 274 -12.85 -9.74 4.12
N VAL A 275 -12.72 -11.03 3.87
CA VAL A 275 -13.89 -11.94 3.92
C VAL A 275 -14.44 -12.03 5.34
N LEU A 276 -13.56 -12.24 6.33
CA LEU A 276 -13.96 -12.52 7.71
C LEU A 276 -14.43 -11.30 8.50
N ARG A 277 -13.86 -10.12 8.21
CA ARG A 277 -14.05 -8.91 9.02
C ARG A 277 -14.75 -7.78 8.30
N LEU A 278 -14.58 -7.68 6.97
CA LEU A 278 -15.25 -6.65 6.17
C LEU A 278 -16.51 -7.16 5.48
N GLY A 279 -16.82 -8.47 5.58
CA GLY A 279 -17.99 -9.09 4.95
C GLY A 279 -17.96 -9.03 3.42
N MET A 280 -16.79 -9.00 2.82
CA MET A 280 -16.61 -9.05 1.37
C MET A 280 -16.69 -10.48 0.87
N SER A 281 -17.27 -10.69 -0.33
CA SER A 281 -17.24 -12.00 -0.98
C SER A 281 -15.82 -12.32 -1.52
N PRO A 282 -15.51 -13.60 -1.80
CA PRO A 282 -14.23 -13.94 -2.45
C PRO A 282 -14.03 -13.21 -3.79
N GLU A 283 -15.08 -13.00 -4.58
CA GLU A 283 -15.04 -12.27 -5.85
C GLU A 283 -14.73 -10.79 -5.64
N GLU A 284 -15.44 -10.13 -4.71
CA GLU A 284 -15.16 -8.74 -4.32
C GLU A 284 -13.72 -8.58 -3.83
N THR A 285 -13.24 -9.55 -3.05
CA THR A 285 -11.89 -9.54 -2.47
C THR A 285 -10.82 -9.72 -3.55
N LEU A 286 -11.04 -10.63 -4.53
CA LEU A 286 -10.11 -10.81 -5.64
C LEU A 286 -10.06 -9.55 -6.52
N ALA A 287 -11.20 -8.98 -6.88
CA ALA A 287 -11.25 -7.73 -7.64
C ALA A 287 -10.56 -6.58 -6.89
N ALA A 288 -10.74 -6.51 -5.56
CA ALA A 288 -10.12 -5.50 -4.71
C ALA A 288 -8.59 -5.66 -4.58
N ALA A 289 -8.08 -6.90 -4.64
CA ALA A 289 -6.65 -7.20 -4.58
C ALA A 289 -5.95 -7.21 -5.95
N THR A 290 -6.68 -6.94 -7.04
CA THR A 290 -6.16 -6.98 -8.41
C THR A 290 -6.56 -5.72 -9.18
N LEU A 291 -7.71 -5.72 -9.87
CA LEU A 291 -8.13 -4.64 -10.76
C LEU A 291 -8.35 -3.30 -10.04
N ASN A 292 -9.05 -3.30 -8.91
CA ASN A 292 -9.30 -2.06 -8.16
C ASN A 292 -8.02 -1.52 -7.51
N ALA A 293 -7.14 -2.42 -7.02
CA ALA A 293 -5.82 -2.03 -6.52
C ALA A 293 -4.94 -1.44 -7.64
N ALA A 294 -5.02 -1.99 -8.85
CA ALA A 294 -4.37 -1.40 -10.02
C ALA A 294 -4.94 -0.02 -10.37
N ALA A 295 -6.27 0.18 -10.22
CA ALA A 295 -6.90 1.50 -10.40
C ALA A 295 -6.42 2.52 -9.37
N ALA A 296 -6.23 2.11 -8.09
CA ALA A 296 -5.65 2.95 -7.04
C ALA A 296 -4.19 3.38 -7.32
N LEU A 297 -3.55 2.76 -8.31
CA LEU A 297 -2.21 3.09 -8.79
C LEU A 297 -2.19 3.70 -10.20
N GLY A 298 -3.35 3.97 -10.79
CA GLY A 298 -3.45 4.45 -12.18
C GLY A 298 -2.91 3.45 -13.22
N LEU A 299 -2.94 2.15 -12.92
CA LEU A 299 -2.38 1.08 -13.75
C LEU A 299 -3.42 0.07 -14.24
N ALA A 300 -4.74 0.34 -14.08
CA ALA A 300 -5.79 -0.60 -14.45
C ALA A 300 -5.83 -0.94 -15.96
N ASP A 301 -5.26 -0.10 -16.80
CA ASP A 301 -5.07 -0.34 -18.24
C ASP A 301 -3.89 -1.29 -18.55
N ARG A 302 -3.01 -1.55 -17.57
CA ARG A 302 -1.76 -2.29 -17.76
C ARG A 302 -1.66 -3.58 -16.95
N VAL A 303 -2.24 -3.63 -15.75
CA VAL A 303 -2.20 -4.78 -14.82
C VAL A 303 -3.56 -4.99 -14.14
N GLY A 304 -3.67 -6.00 -13.28
CA GLY A 304 -4.86 -6.27 -12.44
C GLY A 304 -5.95 -7.12 -13.12
N SER A 305 -5.82 -7.46 -14.39
CA SER A 305 -6.70 -8.42 -15.07
C SER A 305 -5.96 -9.17 -16.18
N LEU A 306 -6.46 -10.34 -16.58
CA LEU A 306 -5.93 -11.15 -17.67
C LEU A 306 -6.63 -10.79 -18.98
N GLU A 307 -6.19 -9.72 -19.60
CA GLU A 307 -6.75 -9.18 -20.84
C GLU A 307 -5.67 -8.98 -21.90
N VAL A 308 -6.06 -9.12 -23.19
CA VAL A 308 -5.15 -8.84 -24.30
C VAL A 308 -4.72 -7.37 -24.26
N GLY A 309 -3.42 -7.13 -24.34
CA GLY A 309 -2.83 -5.79 -24.29
C GLY A 309 -2.27 -5.40 -22.92
N LYS A 310 -2.64 -6.09 -21.85
CA LYS A 310 -2.05 -5.90 -20.52
C LYS A 310 -0.79 -6.73 -20.31
N HIS A 311 -0.07 -6.43 -19.24
CA HIS A 311 1.10 -7.22 -18.85
C HIS A 311 0.67 -8.64 -18.50
N GLY A 312 1.48 -9.62 -18.89
CA GLY A 312 1.29 -11.02 -18.53
C GLY A 312 1.74 -11.28 -17.09
N ASP A 313 1.09 -10.62 -16.13
CA ASP A 313 1.33 -10.76 -14.70
C ASP A 313 0.24 -11.67 -14.12
N LEU A 314 0.63 -12.86 -13.67
CA LEU A 314 -0.31 -13.84 -13.15
C LEU A 314 0.29 -14.68 -12.02
N VAL A 315 -0.58 -15.26 -11.21
CA VAL A 315 -0.24 -16.22 -10.17
C VAL A 315 -0.94 -17.54 -10.44
N VAL A 316 -0.20 -18.61 -10.37
CA VAL A 316 -0.73 -19.99 -10.34
C VAL A 316 -0.81 -20.43 -8.89
N TRP A 317 -1.97 -20.92 -8.48
CA TRP A 317 -2.26 -21.30 -7.11
C TRP A 317 -2.48 -22.82 -6.98
N ASP A 318 -1.96 -23.43 -5.92
CA ASP A 318 -2.22 -24.82 -5.56
C ASP A 318 -3.59 -24.98 -4.89
N VAL A 319 -4.65 -24.55 -5.60
CA VAL A 319 -6.06 -24.65 -5.19
C VAL A 319 -6.93 -24.90 -6.42
N ASP A 320 -8.12 -25.47 -6.21
CA ASP A 320 -9.07 -25.75 -7.29
C ASP A 320 -9.90 -24.51 -7.69
N THR A 321 -10.11 -23.58 -6.76
CA THR A 321 -10.86 -22.35 -7.00
C THR A 321 -10.22 -21.16 -6.28
N PHE A 322 -10.35 -19.96 -6.87
CA PHE A 322 -9.85 -18.73 -6.24
C PHE A 322 -10.50 -18.43 -4.87
N ALA A 323 -11.71 -18.94 -4.60
CA ALA A 323 -12.37 -18.77 -3.31
C ALA A 323 -11.61 -19.45 -2.16
N GLU A 324 -10.71 -20.39 -2.45
CA GLU A 324 -9.87 -21.05 -1.46
C GLU A 324 -8.67 -20.18 -1.05
N ILE A 325 -8.28 -19.18 -1.83
CA ILE A 325 -7.17 -18.29 -1.48
C ILE A 325 -7.41 -17.63 -0.10
N PRO A 326 -8.55 -16.97 0.17
CA PRO A 326 -8.85 -16.42 1.49
C PRO A 326 -9.25 -17.47 2.53
N TYR A 327 -9.62 -18.69 2.11
CA TYR A 327 -10.08 -19.76 3.02
C TYR A 327 -8.91 -20.43 3.77
N TRP A 328 -7.83 -20.76 3.08
CA TRP A 328 -6.65 -21.41 3.66
C TRP A 328 -5.72 -20.41 4.35
N ILE A 329 -6.17 -19.83 5.48
CA ILE A 329 -5.45 -18.78 6.21
C ILE A 329 -4.08 -19.28 6.67
N GLY A 330 -3.03 -18.52 6.34
CA GLY A 330 -1.66 -18.83 6.75
C GLY A 330 -0.95 -19.89 5.92
N HIS A 331 -1.63 -20.49 4.93
CA HIS A 331 -1.01 -21.44 4.01
C HIS A 331 -0.27 -20.68 2.88
N HIS A 332 0.82 -21.25 2.42
CA HIS A 332 1.53 -20.77 1.23
C HIS A 332 0.97 -21.49 0.00
N LEU A 333 0.04 -20.85 -0.68
CA LEU A 333 -0.74 -21.45 -1.78
C LEU A 333 -0.17 -21.14 -3.17
N VAL A 334 0.84 -20.27 -3.27
CA VAL A 334 1.40 -19.86 -4.56
C VAL A 334 2.24 -20.99 -5.13
N HIS A 335 1.87 -21.49 -6.30
CA HIS A 335 2.64 -22.49 -7.07
C HIS A 335 3.68 -21.80 -7.94
N ALA A 336 3.31 -20.76 -8.68
CA ALA A 336 4.22 -19.99 -9.51
C ALA A 336 3.75 -18.55 -9.66
N VAL A 337 4.72 -17.64 -9.83
CA VAL A 337 4.45 -16.25 -10.21
C VAL A 337 5.08 -15.96 -11.56
N VAL A 338 4.29 -15.40 -12.45
CA VAL A 338 4.72 -14.93 -13.77
C VAL A 338 4.59 -13.41 -13.79
N GLN A 339 5.63 -12.73 -14.24
CA GLN A 339 5.62 -11.30 -14.45
C GLN A 339 6.09 -10.96 -15.87
N ARG A 340 5.31 -10.13 -16.55
CA ARG A 340 5.54 -9.76 -17.97
C ARG A 340 5.82 -10.98 -18.86
N GLY A 341 5.04 -12.05 -18.61
CA GLY A 341 5.12 -13.30 -19.37
C GLY A 341 6.35 -14.17 -19.05
N ARG A 342 7.11 -13.86 -17.99
CA ARG A 342 8.26 -14.66 -17.52
C ARG A 342 7.97 -15.19 -16.14
N GLN A 343 8.19 -16.48 -15.92
CA GLN A 343 8.14 -17.05 -14.58
C GLN A 343 9.31 -16.50 -13.76
N VAL A 344 8.99 -15.85 -12.64
CA VAL A 344 9.94 -15.15 -11.78
C VAL A 344 10.08 -15.78 -10.40
N TRP A 345 9.12 -16.63 -10.04
CA TRP A 345 9.15 -17.40 -8.80
C TRP A 345 8.43 -18.74 -8.99
N GLN A 346 8.87 -19.76 -8.24
CA GLN A 346 8.22 -21.05 -8.17
C GLN A 346 8.21 -21.55 -6.72
N GLY A 347 7.04 -22.01 -6.28
CA GLY A 347 6.82 -22.59 -4.98
C GLY A 347 7.47 -23.97 -4.81
N PHE A 348 7.33 -24.50 -3.64
CA PHE A 348 7.72 -25.87 -3.35
C PHE A 348 6.90 -26.83 -4.22
N ALA A 349 7.48 -27.98 -4.57
CA ALA A 349 6.72 -29.05 -5.20
C ALA A 349 5.48 -29.34 -4.36
N SER A 350 4.31 -29.42 -5.00
CA SER A 350 3.02 -29.64 -4.35
C SER A 350 3.13 -30.78 -3.34
N TRP A 351 2.54 -30.59 -2.15
CA TRP A 351 2.31 -31.68 -1.22
C TRP A 351 1.51 -32.75 -1.97
N PRO A 352 1.93 -34.05 -1.95
CA PRO A 352 1.16 -35.07 -2.62
C PRO A 352 -0.27 -35.08 -2.07
N THR A 353 -1.24 -34.78 -2.94
CA THR A 353 -2.66 -34.98 -2.59
C THR A 353 -2.85 -36.45 -2.26
N PRO A 354 -3.47 -36.78 -1.11
CA PRO A 354 -3.87 -38.15 -0.86
C PRO A 354 -4.82 -38.61 -1.98
N SER A 355 -4.42 -39.69 -2.66
CA SER A 355 -5.25 -40.34 -3.68
C SER A 355 -6.53 -40.89 -3.09
#